data_feafe5ef48cec087c90bbc2e067a1e7f
#
_entry.id   feafe5ef48cec087c90bbc2e067a1e7f
#
_cell.length_a   1.000
_cell.length_b   1.000
_cell.length_c   1.000
_cell.angle_alpha   90.00
_cell.angle_beta   90.00
_cell.angle_gamma   90.00
#
_symmetry.space_group_name_H-M   'P 1'
#
loop_
_entity.id
_entity.type
_entity.pdbx_description
1 polymer ?
#
loop_
_entity_poly.entity_id
_entity_poly.type
_entity_poly.pdbx_seq_one_letter_code
_entity_poly.pdbx_strand_id
1 'polypeptide(L)'
;MLHYRKGEIKEYVFRDLPKLLPGDALMVYNDTKVVPARLLFQRESGAHIEVFCLEPLSPSDYNISFASRESCSWKCVIGNAKKWKGDVLHLYNPDADENIARMGLEAVLLGRDGQSGEVLFRWKDGSAFSEVLERGGRIPIPPYLNRES
;
A
#
# COMPACT_ATOMS: atom_id res chain seq x y z
N MET A 1 4.47 22.55 -18.41
CA MET A 1 3.04 22.39 -18.79
C MET A 1 2.83 23.00 -20.15
N LEU A 2 2.20 22.26 -21.06
CA LEU A 2 1.83 22.78 -22.38
C LEU A 2 0.39 23.30 -22.34
N HIS A 3 0.18 24.51 -22.79
CA HIS A 3 -1.13 25.13 -22.90
C HIS A 3 -1.47 25.35 -24.38
N TYR A 4 -2.56 24.71 -24.84
CA TYR A 4 -3.07 24.88 -26.19
C TYR A 4 -4.28 25.83 -26.19
N ARG A 5 -4.24 26.86 -26.98
CA ARG A 5 -5.37 27.78 -27.18
C ARG A 5 -5.39 28.34 -28.62
N LYS A 6 -6.51 28.17 -29.30
CA LYS A 6 -6.77 28.72 -30.65
C LYS A 6 -5.68 28.41 -31.68
N GLY A 7 -5.12 27.20 -31.69
CA GLY A 7 -4.06 26.78 -32.62
C GLY A 7 -2.63 27.07 -32.16
N GLU A 8 -2.43 27.80 -31.08
CA GLU A 8 -1.11 28.06 -30.49
C GLU A 8 -0.80 27.17 -29.31
N ILE A 9 0.45 26.69 -29.24
CA ILE A 9 0.98 25.95 -28.08
C ILE A 9 2.02 26.83 -27.40
N LYS A 10 1.84 27.05 -26.09
CA LYS A 10 2.81 27.81 -25.27
C LYS A 10 3.22 26.98 -24.04
N GLU A 11 4.46 27.17 -23.62
CA GLU A 11 4.97 26.54 -22.40
C GLU A 11 4.78 27.44 -21.19
N TYR A 12 4.32 26.85 -20.09
CA TYR A 12 4.15 27.52 -18.79
C TYR A 12 4.64 26.62 -17.67
N VAL A 13 4.97 27.19 -16.52
CA VAL A 13 5.16 26.46 -15.27
C VAL A 13 3.82 26.29 -14.54
N PHE A 14 3.69 25.30 -13.68
CA PHE A 14 2.41 24.99 -13.01
C PHE A 14 1.85 26.16 -12.19
N ARG A 15 2.73 26.98 -11.58
CA ARG A 15 2.33 28.19 -10.83
C ARG A 15 1.59 29.25 -11.67
N ASP A 16 1.68 29.21 -12.98
CA ASP A 16 0.96 30.14 -13.87
C ASP A 16 -0.48 29.71 -14.15
N LEU A 17 -0.86 28.50 -13.71
CA LEU A 17 -2.19 27.94 -13.94
C LEU A 17 -3.33 28.89 -13.53
N PRO A 18 -3.31 29.58 -12.37
CA PRO A 18 -4.38 30.51 -12.02
C PRO A 18 -4.59 31.67 -13.00
N LYS A 19 -3.55 32.06 -13.75
CA LYS A 19 -3.64 33.12 -14.77
C LYS A 19 -4.22 32.62 -16.10
N LEU A 20 -4.20 31.30 -16.32
CA LEU A 20 -4.65 30.67 -17.56
C LEU A 20 -6.10 30.18 -17.47
N LEU A 21 -6.63 30.02 -16.25
CA LEU A 21 -7.98 29.55 -16.00
C LEU A 21 -8.99 30.71 -16.06
N PRO A 22 -10.25 30.46 -16.50
CA PRO A 22 -11.35 31.38 -16.34
C PRO A 22 -11.57 31.72 -14.87
N GLY A 23 -12.01 32.96 -14.55
CA GLY A 23 -12.21 33.40 -13.16
C GLY A 23 -13.35 32.68 -12.43
N ASP A 24 -14.20 31.97 -13.15
CA ASP A 24 -15.33 31.16 -12.65
C ASP A 24 -15.03 29.66 -12.68
N ALA A 25 -13.77 29.25 -12.94
CA ALA A 25 -13.39 27.84 -12.98
C ALA A 25 -13.40 27.22 -11.59
N LEU A 26 -14.13 26.09 -11.43
CA LEU A 26 -14.03 25.21 -10.27
C LEU A 26 -12.96 24.15 -10.53
N MET A 27 -11.93 24.11 -9.68
CA MET A 27 -10.89 23.10 -9.75
C MET A 27 -11.13 22.02 -8.69
N VAL A 28 -11.18 20.78 -9.14
CA VAL A 28 -11.33 19.61 -8.27
C VAL A 28 -10.04 18.81 -8.29
N TYR A 29 -9.45 18.57 -7.13
CA TYR A 29 -8.25 17.78 -6.96
C TYR A 29 -8.53 16.52 -6.15
N ASN A 30 -7.76 15.47 -6.43
CA ASN A 30 -7.72 14.31 -5.54
C ASN A 30 -6.71 14.61 -4.42
N ASP A 31 -7.19 14.63 -3.19
CA ASP A 31 -6.40 14.86 -1.96
C ASP A 31 -6.24 13.55 -1.15
N THR A 32 -6.44 12.40 -1.77
CA THR A 32 -6.27 11.12 -1.10
C THR A 32 -4.79 10.77 -0.93
N LYS A 33 -4.41 10.43 0.31
CA LYS A 33 -3.08 9.90 0.61
C LYS A 33 -2.96 8.46 0.08
N VAL A 34 -1.91 8.17 -0.67
CA VAL A 34 -1.61 6.79 -1.09
C VAL A 34 -1.09 6.02 0.12
N VAL A 35 -1.80 4.94 0.48
CA VAL A 35 -1.37 4.05 1.56
C VAL A 35 -0.29 3.11 1.05
N PRO A 36 0.83 2.88 1.79
CA PRO A 36 1.85 1.92 1.43
C PRO A 36 1.36 0.48 1.67
N ALA A 37 0.43 0.03 0.81
CA ALA A 37 -0.33 -1.22 0.96
C ALA A 37 0.42 -2.47 0.49
N ARG A 38 1.68 -2.36 0.09
CA ARG A 38 2.54 -3.45 -0.37
C ARG A 38 3.49 -3.87 0.74
N LEU A 39 3.34 -5.07 1.25
CA LEU A 39 4.15 -5.65 2.32
C LEU A 39 5.01 -6.78 1.77
N LEU A 40 6.28 -6.83 2.16
CA LEU A 40 7.19 -7.91 1.82
C LEU A 40 7.40 -8.80 3.04
N PHE A 41 7.13 -10.08 2.90
CA PHE A 41 7.29 -11.07 3.95
C PHE A 41 8.35 -12.10 3.56
N GLN A 42 8.90 -12.75 4.55
CA GLN A 42 9.83 -13.86 4.38
C GLN A 42 9.32 -15.11 5.12
N ARG A 43 9.48 -16.25 4.47
CA ARG A 43 9.31 -17.57 5.07
C ARG A 43 10.56 -17.97 5.84
N GLU A 44 10.44 -18.91 6.76
CA GLU A 44 11.61 -19.54 7.40
C GLU A 44 12.61 -20.12 6.39
N SER A 45 12.12 -20.59 5.23
CA SER A 45 12.95 -21.10 4.13
C SER A 45 13.73 -20.02 3.37
N GLY A 46 13.57 -18.73 3.72
CA GLY A 46 14.17 -17.59 3.05
C GLY A 46 13.41 -17.08 1.81
N ALA A 47 12.35 -17.75 1.39
CA ALA A 47 11.56 -17.31 0.22
C ALA A 47 10.75 -16.04 0.54
N HIS A 48 10.81 -15.06 -0.36
CA HIS A 48 10.04 -13.82 -0.23
C HIS A 48 8.65 -13.96 -0.85
N ILE A 49 7.66 -13.42 -0.13
CA ILE A 49 6.25 -13.35 -0.53
C ILE A 49 5.82 -11.89 -0.45
N GLU A 50 5.28 -11.36 -1.53
CA GLU A 50 4.64 -10.05 -1.53
C GLU A 50 3.16 -10.18 -1.21
N VAL A 51 2.66 -9.31 -0.35
CA VAL A 51 1.24 -9.22 -0.02
C VAL A 51 0.77 -7.80 -0.26
N PHE A 52 -0.17 -7.65 -1.15
CA PHE A 52 -0.74 -6.36 -1.53
C PHE A 52 -2.18 -6.26 -1.03
N CYS A 53 -2.43 -5.37 -0.06
CA CYS A 53 -3.74 -5.16 0.54
C CYS A 53 -4.68 -4.46 -0.46
N LEU A 54 -5.87 -5.04 -0.69
CA LEU A 54 -6.89 -4.48 -1.59
C LEU A 54 -8.07 -3.88 -0.81
N GLU A 55 -8.75 -4.72 -0.02
CA GLU A 55 -9.94 -4.33 0.73
C GLU A 55 -9.99 -5.03 2.09
N PRO A 56 -10.49 -4.36 3.15
CA PRO A 56 -10.64 -4.96 4.47
C PRO A 56 -11.78 -5.98 4.48
N LEU A 57 -11.59 -7.08 5.19
CA LEU A 57 -12.59 -8.14 5.38
C LEU A 57 -13.08 -8.19 6.83
N SER A 58 -12.18 -8.13 7.79
CA SER A 58 -12.55 -8.13 9.20
C SER A 58 -11.58 -7.25 10.02
N PRO A 59 -12.06 -6.13 10.55
CA PRO A 59 -13.33 -5.44 10.26
C PRO A 59 -13.43 -4.99 8.80
N SER A 60 -14.65 -4.99 8.22
CA SER A 60 -14.86 -4.64 6.80
C SER A 60 -14.91 -3.13 6.52
N ASP A 61 -15.12 -2.30 7.54
CA ASP A 61 -15.03 -0.85 7.43
C ASP A 61 -13.56 -0.41 7.41
N TYR A 62 -13.20 0.44 6.45
CA TYR A 62 -11.83 0.92 6.28
C TYR A 62 -11.30 1.66 7.51
N ASN A 63 -12.09 2.55 8.11
CA ASN A 63 -11.62 3.35 9.25
C ASN A 63 -11.39 2.46 10.46
N ILE A 64 -12.31 1.50 10.70
CA ILE A 64 -12.21 0.56 11.83
C ILE A 64 -11.03 -0.38 11.60
N SER A 65 -10.86 -0.88 10.37
CA SER A 65 -9.75 -1.78 10.04
C SER A 65 -8.40 -1.09 10.17
N PHE A 66 -8.25 0.15 9.68
CA PHE A 66 -7.04 0.94 9.85
C PHE A 66 -6.73 1.31 11.31
N ALA A 67 -7.76 1.43 12.15
CA ALA A 67 -7.62 1.69 13.58
C ALA A 67 -7.39 0.42 14.42
N SER A 68 -7.48 -0.78 13.86
CA SER A 68 -7.21 -2.05 14.54
C SER A 68 -5.80 -2.07 15.13
N ARG A 69 -5.62 -2.65 16.34
CA ARG A 69 -4.36 -2.54 17.10
C ARG A 69 -3.65 -3.87 17.37
N GLU A 70 -4.26 -4.98 17.03
CA GLU A 70 -3.71 -6.31 17.28
C GLU A 70 -3.78 -7.20 16.04
N SER A 71 -4.90 -7.14 15.32
CA SER A 71 -5.12 -7.94 14.12
C SER A 71 -6.22 -7.37 13.24
N CYS A 72 -6.16 -7.69 11.96
CA CYS A 72 -7.22 -7.47 10.97
C CYS A 72 -7.03 -8.41 9.79
N SER A 73 -8.11 -8.75 9.07
CA SER A 73 -7.98 -9.52 7.83
C SER A 73 -8.35 -8.67 6.62
N TRP A 74 -7.61 -8.90 5.54
CA TRP A 74 -7.75 -8.19 4.29
C TRP A 74 -7.75 -9.15 3.10
N LYS A 75 -8.50 -8.81 2.09
CA LYS A 75 -8.33 -9.39 0.76
C LYS A 75 -7.07 -8.80 0.13
N CYS A 76 -6.20 -9.68 -0.32
CA CYS A 76 -4.88 -9.32 -0.82
C CYS A 76 -4.60 -9.97 -2.16
N VAL A 77 -3.76 -9.34 -2.99
CA VAL A 77 -3.03 -10.02 -4.08
C VAL A 77 -1.71 -10.52 -3.51
N ILE A 78 -1.35 -11.75 -3.85
CA ILE A 78 -0.18 -12.43 -3.30
C ILE A 78 0.80 -12.70 -4.44
N GLY A 79 1.93 -11.97 -4.41
CA GLY A 79 3.07 -12.24 -5.29
C GLY A 79 3.79 -13.51 -4.86
N ASN A 80 4.24 -14.31 -5.83
CA ASN A 80 4.84 -15.62 -5.54
C ASN A 80 3.92 -16.58 -4.74
N ALA A 81 2.61 -16.46 -4.90
CA ALA A 81 1.60 -17.20 -4.13
C ALA A 81 1.84 -18.72 -4.07
N LYS A 82 2.42 -19.32 -5.13
CA LYS A 82 2.79 -20.74 -5.18
C LYS A 82 3.85 -21.14 -4.14
N LYS A 83 4.66 -20.19 -3.69
CA LYS A 83 5.70 -20.41 -2.68
C LYS A 83 5.15 -20.36 -1.26
N TRP A 84 3.99 -19.74 -1.02
CA TRP A 84 3.36 -19.73 0.29
C TRP A 84 2.62 -21.05 0.54
N LYS A 85 3.06 -21.82 1.51
CA LYS A 85 2.54 -23.16 1.83
C LYS A 85 1.57 -23.16 3.03
N GLY A 86 1.13 -21.96 3.49
CA GLY A 86 0.24 -21.82 4.65
C GLY A 86 0.97 -21.62 5.97
N ASP A 87 2.29 -21.59 5.95
CA ASP A 87 3.10 -21.20 7.10
C ASP A 87 2.91 -19.71 7.46
N VAL A 88 3.17 -19.36 8.72
CA VAL A 88 3.17 -17.98 9.17
C VAL A 88 4.35 -17.25 8.51
N LEU A 89 4.08 -16.08 7.95
CA LEU A 89 5.11 -15.22 7.37
C LEU A 89 5.45 -14.11 8.35
N HIS A 90 6.72 -13.71 8.36
CA HIS A 90 7.22 -12.57 9.12
C HIS A 90 7.59 -11.42 8.19
N LEU A 91 7.30 -10.19 8.62
CA LEU A 91 7.66 -9.00 7.84
C LEU A 91 9.16 -9.02 7.54
N TYR A 92 9.50 -8.84 6.27
CA TYR A 92 10.87 -8.67 5.82
C TYR A 92 11.08 -7.21 5.37
N ASN A 93 11.95 -6.52 6.09
CA ASN A 93 12.41 -5.20 5.70
C ASN A 93 13.94 -5.16 5.89
N PRO A 94 14.71 -5.06 4.79
CA PRO A 94 16.18 -5.02 4.89
C PRO A 94 16.70 -3.78 5.63
N ASP A 95 15.90 -2.70 5.67
CA ASP A 95 16.23 -1.44 6.35
C ASP A 95 15.53 -1.31 7.71
N ALA A 96 15.07 -2.45 8.28
CA ALA A 96 14.32 -2.46 9.53
C ALA A 96 15.15 -1.91 10.69
N ASP A 97 14.62 -0.91 11.36
CA ASP A 97 15.09 -0.45 12.66
C ASP A 97 14.48 -1.29 13.81
N GLU A 98 14.86 -1.00 15.04
CA GLU A 98 14.32 -1.68 16.22
C GLU A 98 12.78 -1.54 16.36
N ASN A 99 12.20 -0.45 15.88
CA ASN A 99 10.75 -0.20 15.98
C ASN A 99 9.99 -1.12 15.04
N ILE A 100 10.50 -1.34 13.83
CA ILE A 100 9.94 -2.29 12.86
C ILE A 100 10.08 -3.71 13.39
N ALA A 101 11.22 -4.07 13.97
CA ALA A 101 11.43 -5.38 14.56
C ALA A 101 10.49 -5.65 15.76
N ARG A 102 10.27 -4.66 16.63
CA ARG A 102 9.35 -4.75 17.79
C ARG A 102 7.88 -4.90 17.37
N MET A 103 7.50 -4.36 16.24
CA MET A 103 6.15 -4.48 15.70
C MET A 103 5.74 -5.95 15.54
N GLY A 104 6.67 -6.81 15.13
CA GLY A 104 6.47 -8.25 15.04
C GLY A 104 5.32 -8.63 14.12
N LEU A 105 5.20 -7.94 12.96
CA LEU A 105 4.12 -8.17 12.01
C LEU A 105 4.21 -9.55 11.37
N GLU A 106 3.14 -10.30 11.51
CA GLU A 106 2.92 -11.62 10.94
C GLU A 106 1.78 -11.62 9.94
N ALA A 107 1.86 -12.49 8.94
CA ALA A 107 0.77 -12.74 8.00
C ALA A 107 0.43 -14.23 7.97
N VAL A 108 -0.87 -14.53 8.04
CA VAL A 108 -1.44 -15.88 7.99
C VAL A 108 -2.45 -15.96 6.85
N LEU A 109 -2.30 -16.94 5.99
CA LEU A 109 -3.23 -17.18 4.89
C LEU A 109 -4.45 -17.94 5.40
N LEU A 110 -5.63 -17.30 5.37
CA LEU A 110 -6.89 -17.93 5.78
C LEU A 110 -7.57 -18.68 4.64
N GLY A 111 -7.44 -18.16 3.41
CA GLY A 111 -8.00 -18.78 2.21
C GLY A 111 -7.40 -18.16 0.96
N ARG A 112 -7.43 -18.89 -0.17
CA ARG A 112 -6.84 -18.43 -1.42
C ARG A 112 -7.64 -18.88 -2.63
N ASP A 113 -7.76 -17.96 -3.60
CA ASP A 113 -8.24 -18.22 -4.95
C ASP A 113 -7.26 -17.62 -5.97
N GLY A 114 -6.51 -18.48 -6.63
CA GLY A 114 -5.44 -18.08 -7.56
C GLY A 114 -4.35 -17.24 -6.89
N GLN A 115 -4.23 -15.98 -7.31
CA GLN A 115 -3.30 -14.99 -6.74
C GLN A 115 -3.96 -14.13 -5.65
N SER A 116 -5.27 -14.18 -5.49
CA SER A 116 -5.98 -13.47 -4.44
C SER A 116 -6.13 -14.37 -3.22
N GLY A 117 -6.12 -13.77 -2.03
CA GLY A 117 -6.32 -14.49 -0.79
C GLY A 117 -6.80 -13.60 0.33
N GLU A 118 -7.41 -14.21 1.34
CA GLU A 118 -7.68 -13.59 2.62
C GLU A 118 -6.46 -13.79 3.52
N VAL A 119 -5.88 -12.68 3.97
CA VAL A 119 -4.70 -12.65 4.81
C VAL A 119 -5.05 -12.01 6.15
N LEU A 120 -4.80 -12.73 7.23
CA LEU A 120 -4.86 -12.22 8.59
C LEU A 120 -3.50 -11.63 8.95
N PHE A 121 -3.47 -10.35 9.27
CA PHE A 121 -2.31 -9.67 9.84
C PHE A 121 -2.41 -9.65 11.36
N ARG A 122 -1.30 -9.89 12.05
CA ARG A 122 -1.17 -9.80 13.51
C ARG A 122 0.12 -9.07 13.86
N TRP A 123 0.09 -8.23 14.89
CA TRP A 123 1.26 -7.51 15.38
C TRP A 123 1.15 -7.30 16.90
N LYS A 124 2.26 -6.87 17.55
CA LYS A 124 2.37 -6.94 19.01
C LYS A 124 2.56 -5.59 19.69
N ASP A 125 2.92 -4.53 18.97
CA ASP A 125 3.29 -3.24 19.56
C ASP A 125 2.10 -2.31 19.86
N GLY A 126 0.87 -2.74 19.58
CA GLY A 126 -0.36 -1.97 19.82
C GLY A 126 -0.56 -0.76 18.91
N SER A 127 0.25 -0.60 17.87
CA SER A 127 0.06 0.43 16.85
C SER A 127 -1.22 0.22 16.07
N ALA A 128 -1.79 1.28 15.50
CA ALA A 128 -2.88 1.15 14.54
C ALA A 128 -2.39 0.50 13.24
N PHE A 129 -3.25 -0.26 12.54
CA PHE A 129 -2.86 -0.92 11.28
C PHE A 129 -2.37 0.07 10.23
N SER A 130 -2.92 1.28 10.18
CA SER A 130 -2.41 2.36 9.33
C SER A 130 -0.94 2.69 9.62
N GLU A 131 -0.53 2.73 10.89
CA GLU A 131 0.86 2.97 11.30
C GLU A 131 1.75 1.76 10.99
N VAL A 132 1.21 0.53 11.11
CA VAL A 132 1.88 -0.70 10.69
C VAL A 132 2.21 -0.66 9.21
N LEU A 133 1.24 -0.25 8.37
CA LEU A 133 1.44 -0.08 6.93
C LEU A 133 2.44 1.04 6.61
N GLU A 134 2.39 2.16 7.31
CA GLU A 134 3.34 3.27 7.09
C GLU A 134 4.79 2.88 7.39
N ARG A 135 5.02 2.05 8.42
CA ARG A 135 6.37 1.61 8.82
C ARG A 135 6.88 0.41 8.04
N GLY A 136 6.01 -0.56 7.78
CA GLY A 136 6.38 -1.83 7.16
C GLY A 136 6.09 -1.92 5.67
N GLY A 137 5.18 -1.09 5.18
CA GLY A 137 4.71 -1.13 3.80
C GLY A 137 5.55 -0.30 2.84
N ARG A 138 5.39 -0.60 1.55
CA ARG A 138 5.97 0.16 0.45
C ARG A 138 4.85 0.73 -0.42
N ILE A 139 5.08 1.90 -1.00
CA ILE A 139 4.15 2.48 -1.95
C ILE A 139 4.16 1.62 -3.22
N PRO A 140 2.99 1.16 -3.69
CA PRO A 140 2.91 0.41 -4.94
C PRO A 140 3.31 1.32 -6.11
N ILE A 141 4.40 0.97 -6.78
CA ILE A 141 4.85 1.69 -7.96
C ILE A 141 4.20 1.02 -9.18
N PRO A 142 3.51 1.78 -10.04
CA PRO A 142 2.98 1.24 -11.28
C PRO A 142 4.08 0.61 -12.14
N PRO A 143 3.84 -0.57 -12.77
CA PRO A 143 4.87 -1.31 -13.51
C PRO A 143 5.56 -0.52 -14.61
N TYR A 144 4.87 0.48 -15.20
CA TYR A 144 5.41 1.30 -16.28
C TYR A 144 6.46 2.34 -15.84
N LEU A 145 6.65 2.55 -14.54
CA LEU A 145 7.63 3.52 -14.04
C LEU A 145 9.04 2.94 -13.89
N ASN A 146 9.22 1.62 -14.01
CA ASN A 146 10.51 0.91 -13.97
C ASN A 146 11.51 1.48 -12.93
N ARG A 147 11.00 1.87 -11.75
CA ARG A 147 11.84 2.36 -10.65
C ARG A 147 11.95 1.28 -9.59
N GLU A 148 13.18 0.98 -9.20
CA GLU A 148 13.42 0.21 -7.99
C GLU A 148 12.91 1.00 -6.78
N SER A 149 12.13 0.36 -5.93
CA SER A 149 11.55 0.93 -4.71
C SER A 149 12.44 0.65 -3.52
#